data_a12eb9a363f2d08fe45522a8522d0e27
#
_entry.id   a12eb9a363f2d08fe45522a8522d0e27
#
_cell.length_a   1.000
_cell.length_b   1.000
_cell.length_c   1.000
_cell.angle_alpha   90.00
_cell.angle_beta   90.00
_cell.angle_gamma   90.00
#
_symmetry.space_group_name_H-M   'P 1'
#
loop_
_entity.id
_entity.type
_entity.pdbx_description
1 polymer ?
#
loop_
_entity_poly.entity_id
_entity_poly.type
_entity_poly.pdbx_seq_one_letter_code
_entity_poly.pdbx_strand_id
1 'polypeptide(L)'
;MSLAVPARPLRAMIGCLVVFAGLSAATAAAAPEIASDGPAHWTPPAQLTWYWQLQGKVSNSQPVAAYDIDGFETAAAQVSALHSLGKHVICYIDVGTAENFRPDYSSFPASVLGKGNGWPGEKWIDIRQLGVVEPIMTRRFELCREKGFDAVEPDNIEGFENTSGFPLTAAEQLTYDEWVAEEVHSLGMAVLQKNDPTQTPELEGYFDGALTEQCNQYKECEAFAPYVAAGKPVLNAEYHLATKKFCAADQSRGFMGARFALALKGKKFQPCW
;
A
#
# COMPACT_ATOMS: atom_id res chain seq x y z
N MET A 1 -19.32 -76.73 10.93
CA MET A 1 -20.40 -77.48 10.32
C MET A 1 -21.14 -76.51 9.43
N SER A 2 -21.21 -76.66 8.26
CA SER A 2 -21.38 -77.45 7.07
C SER A 2 -21.57 -76.46 5.93
N LEU A 3 -20.69 -76.35 4.98
CA LEU A 3 -20.76 -76.80 3.60
C LEU A 3 -22.03 -76.35 2.82
N ALA A 4 -21.95 -75.59 1.79
CA ALA A 4 -21.91 -76.08 0.40
C ALA A 4 -21.86 -74.91 -0.64
N VAL A 5 -20.95 -75.01 -1.62
CA VAL A 5 -20.86 -74.43 -2.94
C VAL A 5 -21.63 -75.42 -3.87
N PRO A 6 -21.99 -75.20 -5.17
CA PRO A 6 -21.73 -74.03 -6.16
C PRO A 6 -22.92 -73.77 -7.08
N ALA A 7 -22.79 -72.74 -7.98
CA ALA A 7 -23.07 -72.85 -9.43
C ALA A 7 -22.80 -71.57 -10.21
N ARG A 8 -21.96 -71.66 -11.22
CA ARG A 8 -21.89 -70.79 -12.44
C ARG A 8 -22.78 -71.54 -13.49
N PRO A 9 -23.08 -71.00 -14.70
CA PRO A 9 -22.63 -69.72 -15.41
C PRO A 9 -23.79 -69.03 -16.14
N LEU A 10 -23.56 -67.79 -16.70
CA LEU A 10 -23.88 -67.54 -18.14
C LEU A 10 -23.23 -66.24 -18.62
N ARG A 11 -22.55 -66.40 -19.74
CA ARG A 11 -21.98 -65.26 -20.53
C ARG A 11 -23.10 -64.53 -21.27
N ALA A 12 -23.09 -63.23 -21.25
CA ALA A 12 -23.74 -62.45 -22.30
C ALA A 12 -22.73 -61.32 -22.72
N MET A 13 -22.31 -61.37 -23.96
CA MET A 13 -21.64 -60.33 -24.71
C MET A 13 -22.63 -59.19 -24.93
N ILE A 14 -22.26 -57.95 -24.57
CA ILE A 14 -22.92 -56.75 -25.10
C ILE A 14 -21.86 -55.73 -25.41
N GLY A 15 -22.00 -55.13 -26.55
CA GLY A 15 -21.06 -54.37 -27.32
C GLY A 15 -20.46 -53.12 -26.68
N CYS A 16 -19.26 -52.85 -27.12
CA CYS A 16 -18.49 -51.64 -26.84
C CYS A 16 -19.14 -50.44 -27.57
N LEU A 17 -19.85 -49.61 -26.79
CA LEU A 17 -20.24 -48.27 -27.27
C LEU A 17 -19.15 -47.31 -26.86
N VAL A 18 -18.33 -46.87 -27.80
CA VAL A 18 -17.35 -45.81 -27.63
C VAL A 18 -18.11 -44.48 -27.59
N VAL A 19 -18.32 -43.94 -26.41
CA VAL A 19 -18.82 -42.57 -26.22
C VAL A 19 -17.62 -41.65 -26.29
N PHE A 20 -17.47 -40.89 -27.36
CA PHE A 20 -16.57 -39.76 -27.44
C PHE A 20 -17.09 -38.64 -26.55
N ALA A 21 -16.52 -38.52 -25.33
CA ALA A 21 -16.70 -37.33 -24.51
C ALA A 21 -15.90 -36.22 -25.12
N GLY A 22 -16.56 -35.31 -25.82
CA GLY A 22 -15.99 -34.04 -26.25
C GLY A 22 -15.60 -33.19 -25.03
N LEU A 23 -14.31 -32.99 -24.76
CA LEU A 23 -13.86 -31.98 -23.84
C LEU A 23 -14.17 -30.60 -24.47
N SER A 24 -15.25 -29.98 -24.02
CA SER A 24 -15.45 -28.54 -24.25
C SER A 24 -14.48 -27.82 -23.32
N ALA A 25 -13.40 -27.25 -23.87
CA ALA A 25 -12.58 -26.29 -23.17
C ALA A 25 -13.43 -25.03 -22.92
N ALA A 26 -13.89 -24.86 -21.69
CA ALA A 26 -14.46 -23.59 -21.26
C ALA A 26 -13.33 -22.56 -21.26
N THR A 27 -13.36 -21.64 -22.22
CA THR A 27 -12.54 -20.42 -22.17
C THR A 27 -13.04 -19.62 -20.97
N ALA A 28 -12.23 -19.53 -19.91
CA ALA A 28 -12.44 -18.57 -18.85
C ALA A 28 -12.46 -17.18 -19.48
N ALA A 29 -13.61 -16.54 -19.48
CA ALA A 29 -13.70 -15.13 -19.82
C ALA A 29 -12.87 -14.37 -18.79
N ALA A 30 -11.90 -13.58 -19.26
CA ALA A 30 -11.20 -12.63 -18.41
C ALA A 30 -12.26 -11.70 -17.81
N ALA A 31 -12.16 -11.48 -16.50
CA ALA A 31 -12.99 -10.47 -15.83
C ALA A 31 -12.75 -9.13 -16.54
N PRO A 32 -13.80 -8.30 -16.72
CA PRO A 32 -13.60 -6.99 -17.32
C PRO A 32 -12.62 -6.21 -16.45
N GLU A 33 -11.50 -5.74 -17.05
CA GLU A 33 -10.68 -4.69 -16.47
C GLU A 33 -11.61 -3.50 -16.20
N ILE A 34 -11.73 -3.12 -14.95
CA ILE A 34 -12.39 -1.88 -14.56
C ILE A 34 -11.47 -0.78 -15.08
N ALA A 35 -11.79 -0.23 -16.25
CA ALA A 35 -11.11 0.97 -16.73
C ALA A 35 -11.35 2.05 -15.70
N SER A 36 -10.30 2.55 -15.05
CA SER A 36 -10.36 3.71 -14.18
C SER A 36 -10.72 4.91 -15.06
N ASP A 37 -11.91 5.48 -14.90
CA ASP A 37 -12.35 6.70 -15.61
C ASP A 37 -11.61 7.96 -15.10
N GLY A 38 -10.58 7.79 -14.24
CA GLY A 38 -9.76 8.87 -13.70
C GLY A 38 -8.69 9.36 -14.69
N PRO A 39 -8.11 10.57 -14.46
CA PRO A 39 -7.00 11.06 -15.24
C PRO A 39 -5.80 10.09 -15.14
N ALA A 40 -5.06 9.95 -16.24
CA ALA A 40 -3.87 9.11 -16.25
C ALA A 40 -2.86 9.59 -15.21
N HIS A 41 -2.40 8.72 -14.35
CA HIS A 41 -1.39 8.99 -13.32
C HIS A 41 -0.12 8.16 -13.56
N TRP A 42 0.93 8.49 -12.82
CA TRP A 42 2.17 7.72 -12.85
C TRP A 42 1.93 6.29 -12.36
N THR A 43 2.48 5.31 -13.10
CA THR A 43 2.49 3.91 -12.68
C THR A 43 3.89 3.59 -12.14
N PRO A 44 4.07 3.41 -10.82
CA PRO A 44 5.36 3.10 -10.24
C PRO A 44 5.87 1.73 -10.73
N PRO A 45 7.13 1.62 -11.22
CA PRO A 45 7.67 0.34 -11.64
C PRO A 45 7.99 -0.57 -10.44
N ALA A 46 7.83 -1.89 -10.61
CA ALA A 46 8.10 -2.88 -9.55
C ALA A 46 9.48 -2.74 -8.87
N GLN A 47 10.51 -2.37 -9.65
CA GLN A 47 11.87 -2.15 -9.14
C GLN A 47 12.15 -0.65 -8.96
N LEU A 48 11.31 0.04 -8.18
CA LEU A 48 11.45 1.46 -7.90
C LEU A 48 12.54 1.73 -6.87
N THR A 49 13.67 2.27 -7.29
CA THR A 49 14.67 2.80 -6.33
C THR A 49 14.16 4.07 -5.69
N TRP A 50 14.25 4.20 -4.38
CA TRP A 50 13.58 5.25 -3.65
C TRP A 50 14.38 5.78 -2.46
N TYR A 51 14.06 7.00 -2.04
CA TYR A 51 14.65 7.66 -0.89
C TYR A 51 13.58 8.33 -0.06
N TRP A 52 13.63 8.18 1.25
CA TRP A 52 12.63 8.68 2.18
C TRP A 52 13.21 9.68 3.16
N GLN A 53 12.66 10.87 3.19
CA GLN A 53 13.06 11.91 4.14
C GLN A 53 11.89 12.85 4.45
N LEU A 54 11.41 12.83 5.68
CA LEU A 54 10.25 13.61 6.12
C LEU A 54 10.62 14.87 6.90
N GLN A 55 11.89 15.03 7.29
CA GLN A 55 12.31 16.19 8.08
C GLN A 55 13.60 16.81 7.57
N GLY A 56 13.67 18.13 7.69
CA GLY A 56 14.85 18.90 7.32
C GLY A 56 15.00 19.12 5.81
N LYS A 57 16.11 19.74 5.41
CA LYS A 57 16.33 20.08 4.00
C LYS A 57 16.65 18.82 3.17
N VAL A 58 15.82 18.52 2.20
CA VAL A 58 16.02 17.40 1.26
C VAL A 58 17.13 17.72 0.27
N SER A 59 18.07 16.80 0.09
CA SER A 59 19.12 16.89 -0.92
C SER A 59 18.70 16.14 -2.19
N ASN A 60 18.85 16.76 -3.36
CA ASN A 60 18.50 16.15 -4.66
C ASN A 60 19.56 15.16 -5.18
N SER A 61 20.58 14.82 -4.37
CA SER A 61 21.78 14.09 -4.82
C SER A 61 21.68 12.56 -4.69
N GLN A 62 20.58 12.03 -4.15
CA GLN A 62 20.46 10.58 -4.00
C GLN A 62 20.28 9.91 -5.37
N PRO A 63 21.01 8.81 -5.64
CA PRO A 63 20.95 8.10 -6.92
C PRO A 63 19.74 7.16 -7.00
N VAL A 64 18.54 7.70 -6.87
CA VAL A 64 17.27 6.97 -6.83
C VAL A 64 16.32 7.50 -7.91
N ALA A 65 15.28 6.73 -8.24
CA ALA A 65 14.25 7.12 -9.19
C ALA A 65 13.14 7.95 -8.54
N ALA A 66 12.82 7.69 -7.26
CA ALA A 66 11.76 8.41 -6.54
C ALA A 66 12.23 8.95 -5.19
N TYR A 67 11.66 10.08 -4.81
CA TYR A 67 11.79 10.69 -3.48
C TYR A 67 10.44 10.71 -2.80
N ASP A 68 10.40 10.23 -1.57
CA ASP A 68 9.24 10.33 -0.70
C ASP A 68 9.53 11.37 0.37
N ILE A 69 8.77 12.46 0.35
CA ILE A 69 9.06 13.66 1.13
C ILE A 69 7.77 14.32 1.62
N ASP A 70 7.88 15.03 2.75
CA ASP A 70 6.76 15.67 3.42
C ASP A 70 5.97 16.65 2.53
N GLY A 71 4.67 16.43 2.41
CA GLY A 71 3.79 17.23 1.55
C GLY A 71 3.59 18.67 2.03
N PHE A 72 3.54 18.91 3.34
CA PHE A 72 3.38 20.26 3.88
C PHE A 72 4.68 21.08 3.82
N GLU A 73 5.79 20.49 4.26
CA GLU A 73 7.07 21.19 4.40
C GLU A 73 7.80 21.39 3.06
N THR A 74 7.49 20.57 2.05
CA THR A 74 8.14 20.65 0.76
C THR A 74 7.52 21.74 -0.11
N ALA A 75 8.34 22.66 -0.61
CA ALA A 75 7.90 23.66 -1.57
C ALA A 75 7.76 23.08 -2.99
N ALA A 76 6.81 23.57 -3.80
CA ALA A 76 6.64 23.18 -5.19
C ALA A 76 7.93 23.32 -6.04
N ALA A 77 8.76 24.30 -5.73
CA ALA A 77 10.07 24.48 -6.38
C ALA A 77 11.03 23.31 -6.14
N GLN A 78 10.95 22.65 -4.97
CA GLN A 78 11.75 21.45 -4.66
C GLN A 78 11.26 20.26 -5.48
N VAL A 79 9.95 20.06 -5.61
CA VAL A 79 9.34 19.02 -6.45
C VAL A 79 9.76 19.23 -7.92
N SER A 80 9.61 20.45 -8.44
CA SER A 80 10.02 20.81 -9.80
C SER A 80 11.52 20.59 -10.04
N ALA A 81 12.37 20.87 -9.05
CA ALA A 81 13.81 20.63 -9.15
C ALA A 81 14.14 19.11 -9.22
N LEU A 82 13.41 18.25 -8.49
CA LEU A 82 13.55 16.81 -8.58
C LEU A 82 13.07 16.28 -9.95
N HIS A 83 11.94 16.77 -10.47
CA HIS A 83 11.46 16.45 -11.81
C HIS A 83 12.48 16.83 -12.90
N SER A 84 13.14 17.98 -12.76
CA SER A 84 14.18 18.43 -13.71
C SER A 84 15.39 17.47 -13.75
N LEU A 85 15.55 16.64 -12.72
CA LEU A 85 16.57 15.57 -12.64
C LEU A 85 16.01 14.20 -13.06
N GLY A 86 14.80 14.14 -13.61
CA GLY A 86 14.13 12.90 -14.01
C GLY A 86 13.69 12.03 -12.83
N LYS A 87 13.42 12.63 -11.66
CA LYS A 87 12.93 11.92 -10.47
C LYS A 87 11.44 12.05 -10.33
N HIS A 88 10.78 11.00 -9.85
CA HIS A 88 9.42 11.08 -9.34
C HIS A 88 9.39 11.52 -7.88
N VAL A 89 8.29 12.10 -7.45
CA VAL A 89 8.15 12.62 -6.09
C VAL A 89 6.84 12.15 -5.47
N ILE A 90 6.97 11.42 -4.34
CA ILE A 90 5.86 10.89 -3.55
C ILE A 90 5.61 11.87 -2.40
N CYS A 91 4.35 12.21 -2.19
CA CYS A 91 3.88 13.11 -1.14
C CYS A 91 3.53 12.32 0.11
N TYR A 92 4.36 12.37 1.15
CA TYR A 92 3.94 11.92 2.46
C TYR A 92 2.84 12.83 3.02
N ILE A 93 1.72 12.26 3.39
CA ILE A 93 0.60 12.94 4.01
C ILE A 93 -0.04 12.01 5.05
N ASP A 94 -0.19 12.49 6.29
CA ASP A 94 -0.93 11.75 7.31
C ASP A 94 -2.43 11.83 7.06
N VAL A 95 -3.11 10.70 6.99
CA VAL A 95 -4.55 10.61 6.73
C VAL A 95 -5.32 9.94 7.87
N GLY A 96 -4.63 9.23 8.76
CA GLY A 96 -5.25 8.56 9.90
C GLY A 96 -5.09 9.30 11.21
N THR A 97 -4.25 10.35 11.23
CA THR A 97 -4.07 11.21 12.40
C THR A 97 -4.14 12.70 12.07
N ALA A 98 -4.32 13.50 13.11
CA ALA A 98 -4.23 14.95 13.07
C ALA A 98 -2.99 15.40 13.83
N GLU A 99 -2.07 16.08 13.13
CA GLU A 99 -0.80 16.58 13.64
C GLU A 99 -0.96 18.04 14.08
N ASN A 100 -0.80 18.36 15.36
CA ASN A 100 -1.10 19.68 15.92
C ASN A 100 -0.18 20.81 15.45
N PHE A 101 0.88 20.47 14.75
CA PHE A 101 1.83 21.40 14.14
C PHE A 101 1.54 21.70 12.66
N ARG A 102 0.56 21.03 12.05
CA ARG A 102 0.14 21.32 10.67
C ARG A 102 -0.80 22.53 10.62
N PRO A 103 -0.73 23.30 9.53
CA PRO A 103 -1.53 24.53 9.41
C PRO A 103 -3.05 24.28 9.39
N ASP A 104 -3.48 23.08 8.99
CA ASP A 104 -4.89 22.68 8.89
C ASP A 104 -5.44 22.00 10.15
N TYR A 105 -4.64 21.85 11.22
CA TYR A 105 -5.08 21.20 12.46
C TYR A 105 -6.38 21.75 13.04
N SER A 106 -6.59 23.05 12.94
CA SER A 106 -7.83 23.71 13.41
C SER A 106 -9.08 23.30 12.63
N SER A 107 -8.95 22.65 11.49
CA SER A 107 -10.07 22.12 10.70
C SER A 107 -10.65 20.83 11.30
N PHE A 108 -9.91 20.16 12.19
CA PHE A 108 -10.38 18.95 12.88
C PHE A 108 -11.17 19.34 14.15
N PRO A 109 -12.49 19.13 14.17
CA PRO A 109 -13.26 19.37 15.39
C PRO A 109 -12.86 18.35 16.47
N ALA A 110 -13.00 18.75 17.74
CA ALA A 110 -12.66 17.89 18.88
C ALA A 110 -13.35 16.52 18.86
N SER A 111 -14.51 16.42 18.23
CA SER A 111 -15.30 15.17 18.11
C SER A 111 -14.62 14.09 17.28
N VAL A 112 -13.69 14.44 16.37
CA VAL A 112 -12.95 13.47 15.57
C VAL A 112 -11.54 13.22 16.10
N LEU A 113 -11.10 13.90 17.16
CA LEU A 113 -9.76 13.75 17.72
C LEU A 113 -9.76 12.70 18.84
N GLY A 114 -9.02 11.63 18.62
CA GLY A 114 -8.87 10.50 19.53
C GLY A 114 -7.66 10.58 20.45
N LYS A 115 -7.08 9.42 20.71
CA LYS A 115 -5.84 9.29 21.51
C LYS A 115 -4.61 9.58 20.66
N GLY A 116 -3.49 9.86 21.33
CA GLY A 116 -2.19 9.96 20.66
C GLY A 116 -1.74 8.62 20.08
N ASN A 117 -1.06 8.64 18.94
CA ASN A 117 -0.50 7.46 18.27
C ASN A 117 0.91 7.09 18.76
N GLY A 118 1.48 7.86 19.68
CA GLY A 118 2.84 7.68 20.19
C GLY A 118 3.84 8.73 19.70
N TRP A 119 3.52 9.43 18.62
CA TRP A 119 4.31 10.58 18.15
C TRP A 119 3.84 11.88 18.82
N PRO A 120 4.78 12.77 19.21
CA PRO A 120 4.42 14.02 19.86
C PRO A 120 3.58 14.92 18.96
N GLY A 121 2.39 15.27 19.44
CA GLY A 121 1.50 16.21 18.72
C GLY A 121 0.50 15.55 17.79
N GLU A 122 0.53 14.23 17.63
CA GLU A 122 -0.36 13.49 16.74
C GLU A 122 -1.47 12.78 17.50
N LYS A 123 -2.67 12.78 16.95
CA LYS A 123 -3.84 12.08 17.47
C LYS A 123 -4.55 11.35 16.36
N TRP A 124 -4.92 10.09 16.63
CA TRP A 124 -5.82 9.34 15.75
C TRP A 124 -7.10 10.12 15.49
N ILE A 125 -7.65 9.97 14.30
CA ILE A 125 -8.94 10.57 13.93
C ILE A 125 -10.03 9.50 13.82
N ASP A 126 -11.28 9.94 14.02
CA ASP A 126 -12.46 9.09 13.80
C ASP A 126 -12.82 9.05 12.34
N ILE A 127 -12.21 8.13 11.59
CA ILE A 127 -12.41 7.96 10.14
C ILE A 127 -13.85 7.60 9.76
N ARG A 128 -14.71 7.23 10.72
CA ARG A 128 -16.14 6.95 10.45
C ARG A 128 -16.93 8.22 10.19
N GLN A 129 -16.42 9.37 10.58
CA GLN A 129 -17.04 10.67 10.35
C GLN A 129 -16.65 11.24 8.97
N LEU A 130 -16.92 10.47 7.92
CA LEU A 130 -16.50 10.77 6.54
C LEU A 130 -16.86 12.20 6.12
N GLY A 131 -18.08 12.65 6.37
CA GLY A 131 -18.51 14.02 6.04
C GLY A 131 -17.70 15.14 6.70
N VAL A 132 -16.88 14.83 7.72
CA VAL A 132 -15.94 15.76 8.36
C VAL A 132 -14.52 15.55 7.86
N VAL A 133 -14.09 14.29 7.75
CA VAL A 133 -12.71 13.92 7.46
C VAL A 133 -12.37 14.06 5.98
N GLU A 134 -13.23 13.57 5.08
CA GLU A 134 -13.02 13.64 3.64
C GLU A 134 -12.70 15.06 3.14
N PRO A 135 -13.49 16.12 3.46
CA PRO A 135 -13.16 17.46 2.97
C PRO A 135 -11.81 18.00 3.45
N ILE A 136 -11.30 17.50 4.59
CA ILE A 136 -9.98 17.89 5.10
C ILE A 136 -8.90 17.17 4.30
N MET A 137 -9.06 15.86 4.09
CA MET A 137 -8.08 15.04 3.37
C MET A 137 -8.05 15.37 1.87
N THR A 138 -9.18 15.62 1.23
CA THR A 138 -9.22 16.13 -0.16
C THR A 138 -8.32 17.37 -0.32
N ARG A 139 -8.40 18.33 0.62
CA ARG A 139 -7.52 19.51 0.57
C ARG A 139 -6.04 19.16 0.78
N ARG A 140 -5.72 18.15 1.58
CA ARG A 140 -4.34 17.64 1.72
C ARG A 140 -3.85 17.02 0.42
N PHE A 141 -4.69 16.24 -0.26
CA PHE A 141 -4.33 15.66 -1.56
C PHE A 141 -4.24 16.72 -2.66
N GLU A 142 -5.14 17.70 -2.68
CA GLU A 142 -5.05 18.87 -3.57
C GLU A 142 -3.75 19.64 -3.37
N LEU A 143 -3.28 19.82 -2.13
CA LEU A 143 -1.99 20.42 -1.81
C LEU A 143 -0.82 19.64 -2.47
N CYS A 144 -0.82 18.30 -2.40
CA CYS A 144 0.17 17.46 -3.06
C CYS A 144 0.13 17.67 -4.58
N ARG A 145 -1.05 17.58 -5.19
CA ARG A 145 -1.25 17.81 -6.63
C ARG A 145 -0.77 19.20 -7.07
N GLU A 146 -1.16 20.25 -6.34
CA GLU A 146 -0.80 21.64 -6.66
C GLU A 146 0.70 21.91 -6.58
N LYS A 147 1.40 21.19 -5.71
CA LYS A 147 2.87 21.22 -5.62
C LYS A 147 3.55 20.38 -6.70
N GLY A 148 2.78 19.54 -7.43
CA GLY A 148 3.25 18.74 -8.55
C GLY A 148 3.76 17.35 -8.17
N PHE A 149 3.39 16.80 -7.03
CA PHE A 149 3.75 15.43 -6.68
C PHE A 149 3.12 14.41 -7.64
N ASP A 150 3.81 13.29 -7.87
CA ASP A 150 3.37 12.21 -8.77
C ASP A 150 2.54 11.14 -8.05
N ALA A 151 2.71 11.01 -6.74
CA ALA A 151 2.04 10.01 -5.91
C ALA A 151 1.83 10.52 -4.49
N VAL A 152 0.99 9.81 -3.73
CA VAL A 152 0.76 10.01 -2.30
C VAL A 152 1.14 8.76 -1.52
N GLU A 153 1.83 8.94 -0.38
CA GLU A 153 1.97 7.99 0.71
C GLU A 153 1.02 8.44 1.83
N PRO A 154 -0.19 7.83 1.95
CA PRO A 154 -1.16 8.15 3.01
C PRO A 154 -0.80 7.42 4.30
N ASP A 155 -0.29 8.11 5.31
CA ASP A 155 0.16 7.49 6.56
C ASP A 155 -0.99 7.23 7.55
N ASN A 156 -0.80 6.23 8.43
CA ASN A 156 -1.70 5.85 9.51
C ASN A 156 -3.06 5.28 9.04
N ILE A 157 -3.06 4.45 8.00
CA ILE A 157 -4.26 3.79 7.46
C ILE A 157 -4.61 2.48 8.18
N GLU A 158 -4.14 2.26 9.41
CA GLU A 158 -4.40 1.07 10.22
C GLU A 158 -4.93 1.40 11.63
N GLY A 159 -5.72 2.48 11.75
CA GLY A 159 -6.26 2.96 13.03
C GLY A 159 -7.10 1.93 13.79
N PHE A 160 -7.73 0.97 13.08
CA PHE A 160 -8.55 -0.09 13.66
C PHE A 160 -7.72 -1.11 14.49
N GLU A 161 -6.46 -1.31 14.16
CA GLU A 161 -5.53 -2.17 14.92
C GLU A 161 -4.91 -1.43 16.10
N ASN A 162 -5.15 -0.14 16.22
CA ASN A 162 -4.51 0.73 17.20
C ASN A 162 -5.47 1.20 18.30
N THR A 163 -4.89 1.64 19.41
CA THR A 163 -5.69 2.24 20.51
C THR A 163 -6.07 3.68 20.15
N SER A 164 -6.82 3.86 19.07
CA SER A 164 -7.18 5.16 18.50
C SER A 164 -8.06 6.02 19.43
N GLY A 165 -8.78 5.40 20.36
CA GLY A 165 -9.79 6.07 21.18
C GLY A 165 -11.20 5.92 20.61
N PHE A 166 -11.32 5.29 19.45
CA PHE A 166 -12.57 4.99 18.77
C PHE A 166 -12.68 3.48 18.54
N PRO A 167 -13.89 2.89 18.55
CA PRO A 167 -14.10 1.48 18.25
C PRO A 167 -14.15 1.29 16.71
N LEU A 168 -13.03 1.58 16.04
CA LEU A 168 -12.90 1.38 14.61
C LEU A 168 -12.90 -0.11 14.29
N THR A 169 -13.60 -0.49 13.23
CA THR A 169 -13.61 -1.86 12.71
C THR A 169 -12.75 -1.95 11.43
N ALA A 170 -12.28 -3.15 11.11
CA ALA A 170 -11.56 -3.41 9.86
C ALA A 170 -12.37 -3.00 8.62
N ALA A 171 -13.69 -3.21 8.63
CA ALA A 171 -14.56 -2.83 7.52
C ALA A 171 -14.69 -1.29 7.35
N GLU A 172 -14.72 -0.54 8.46
CA GLU A 172 -14.74 0.92 8.42
C GLU A 172 -13.41 1.47 7.94
N GLN A 173 -12.29 0.87 8.35
CA GLN A 173 -10.96 1.22 7.87
C GLN A 173 -10.86 0.97 6.37
N LEU A 174 -11.21 -0.24 5.92
CA LEU A 174 -11.16 -0.59 4.50
C LEU A 174 -11.97 0.39 3.64
N THR A 175 -13.19 0.73 4.06
CA THR A 175 -14.02 1.72 3.34
C THR A 175 -13.33 3.08 3.23
N TYR A 176 -12.65 3.51 4.29
CA TYR A 176 -11.91 4.77 4.30
C TYR A 176 -10.70 4.72 3.38
N ASP A 177 -9.94 3.63 3.41
CA ASP A 177 -8.71 3.48 2.63
C ASP A 177 -8.99 3.32 1.12
N GLU A 178 -10.07 2.63 0.76
CA GLU A 178 -10.59 2.59 -0.60
C GLU A 178 -10.92 4.01 -1.09
N TRP A 179 -11.63 4.80 -0.28
CA TRP A 179 -11.94 6.20 -0.59
C TRP A 179 -10.65 7.04 -0.74
N VAL A 180 -9.66 6.87 0.14
CA VAL A 180 -8.37 7.58 0.05
C VAL A 180 -7.71 7.30 -1.30
N ALA A 181 -7.68 6.04 -1.73
CA ALA A 181 -7.07 5.65 -2.99
C ALA A 181 -7.84 6.25 -4.19
N GLU A 182 -9.16 6.15 -4.20
CA GLU A 182 -10.03 6.70 -5.26
C GLU A 182 -9.89 8.21 -5.36
N GLU A 183 -9.87 8.93 -4.23
CA GLU A 183 -9.72 10.39 -4.21
C GLU A 183 -8.36 10.83 -4.75
N VAL A 184 -7.26 10.16 -4.38
CA VAL A 184 -5.91 10.44 -4.90
C VAL A 184 -5.85 10.17 -6.41
N HIS A 185 -6.42 9.07 -6.88
CA HIS A 185 -6.50 8.74 -8.32
C HIS A 185 -7.33 9.78 -9.08
N SER A 186 -8.44 10.28 -8.49
CA SER A 186 -9.28 11.31 -9.12
C SER A 186 -8.50 12.60 -9.40
N LEU A 187 -7.46 12.85 -8.61
CA LEU A 187 -6.56 13.99 -8.76
C LEU A 187 -5.38 13.71 -9.72
N GLY A 188 -5.29 12.52 -10.30
CA GLY A 188 -4.25 12.15 -11.26
C GLY A 188 -2.90 11.82 -10.63
N MET A 189 -2.88 11.37 -9.39
CA MET A 189 -1.69 10.90 -8.68
C MET A 189 -1.79 9.41 -8.38
N ALA A 190 -0.65 8.72 -8.31
CA ALA A 190 -0.57 7.35 -7.80
C ALA A 190 -0.70 7.34 -6.26
N VAL A 191 -0.99 6.18 -5.68
CA VAL A 191 -1.11 6.03 -4.22
C VAL A 191 -0.43 4.74 -3.75
N LEU A 192 0.29 4.81 -2.63
CA LEU A 192 1.00 3.67 -2.04
C LEU A 192 0.36 3.30 -0.70
N GLN A 193 -0.05 2.03 -0.55
CA GLN A 193 -0.52 1.52 0.75
C GLN A 193 0.59 1.65 1.78
N LYS A 194 0.31 2.34 2.88
CA LYS A 194 1.23 2.43 4.02
C LYS A 194 0.90 1.37 5.07
N ASN A 195 1.86 0.46 5.35
CA ASN A 195 1.66 -0.61 6.33
C ASN A 195 0.33 -1.38 6.11
N ASP A 196 -0.44 -1.62 7.18
CA ASP A 196 -1.70 -2.38 7.18
C ASP A 196 -1.62 -3.74 6.45
N PRO A 197 -0.74 -4.64 6.92
CA PRO A 197 -0.50 -5.92 6.26
C PRO A 197 -1.74 -6.82 6.25
N THR A 198 -2.70 -6.59 7.15
CA THR A 198 -3.87 -7.46 7.31
C THR A 198 -4.94 -7.22 6.25
N GLN A 199 -5.01 -6.01 5.67
CA GLN A 199 -5.96 -5.66 4.61
C GLN A 199 -5.33 -5.60 3.21
N THR A 200 -4.04 -5.95 3.07
CA THR A 200 -3.37 -5.96 1.76
C THR A 200 -4.12 -6.73 0.66
N PRO A 201 -4.74 -7.90 0.92
CA PRO A 201 -5.47 -8.62 -0.14
C PRO A 201 -6.63 -7.82 -0.73
N GLU A 202 -7.31 -7.01 0.06
CA GLU A 202 -8.42 -6.16 -0.34
C GLU A 202 -7.92 -4.86 -0.98
N LEU A 203 -6.86 -4.27 -0.44
CA LEU A 203 -6.33 -2.96 -0.84
C LEU A 203 -5.45 -3.01 -2.10
N GLU A 204 -4.85 -4.18 -2.43
CA GLU A 204 -3.95 -4.29 -3.58
C GLU A 204 -4.59 -3.81 -4.88
N GLY A 205 -5.89 -4.05 -5.09
CA GLY A 205 -6.61 -3.60 -6.27
C GLY A 205 -6.80 -2.09 -6.38
N TYR A 206 -6.71 -1.37 -5.28
CA TYR A 206 -6.91 0.09 -5.20
C TYR A 206 -5.60 0.88 -5.22
N PHE A 207 -4.50 0.32 -4.71
CA PHE A 207 -3.22 1.01 -4.56
C PHE A 207 -2.23 0.60 -5.64
N ASP A 208 -1.33 1.51 -6.03
CA ASP A 208 -0.31 1.32 -7.08
C ASP A 208 0.98 0.67 -6.59
N GLY A 209 1.09 0.43 -5.31
CA GLY A 209 2.22 -0.17 -4.64
C GLY A 209 2.05 -0.13 -3.13
N ALA A 210 3.06 -0.54 -2.40
CA ALA A 210 3.06 -0.48 -0.93
C ALA A 210 4.37 0.09 -0.39
N LEU A 211 4.27 0.81 0.74
CA LEU A 211 5.38 1.17 1.61
C LEU A 211 5.14 0.56 2.98
N THR A 212 6.06 -0.30 3.41
CA THR A 212 5.97 -0.98 4.72
C THR A 212 7.16 -0.66 5.59
N GLU A 213 6.93 -0.56 6.88
CA GLU A 213 7.96 -0.29 7.87
C GLU A 213 8.24 -1.54 8.71
N GLN A 214 9.51 -1.93 8.73
CA GLN A 214 10.01 -2.99 9.62
C GLN A 214 9.36 -4.38 9.38
N CYS A 215 8.86 -4.66 8.17
CA CYS A 215 8.17 -5.92 7.92
C CYS A 215 9.06 -7.16 8.18
N ASN A 216 10.39 -7.07 7.97
CA ASN A 216 11.29 -8.17 8.35
C ASN A 216 11.45 -8.28 9.87
N GLN A 217 11.49 -7.15 10.59
CA GLN A 217 11.58 -7.15 12.05
C GLN A 217 10.35 -7.80 12.66
N TYR A 218 9.15 -7.49 12.16
CA TYR A 218 7.88 -8.00 12.66
C TYR A 218 7.43 -9.31 12.01
N LYS A 219 8.11 -9.75 10.92
CA LYS A 219 7.84 -10.99 10.19
C LYS A 219 6.50 -10.99 9.44
N GLU A 220 6.14 -9.86 8.90
CA GLU A 220 4.87 -9.63 8.18
C GLU A 220 5.05 -9.34 6.68
N CYS A 221 6.29 -9.34 6.17
CA CYS A 221 6.58 -9.04 4.76
C CYS A 221 5.76 -9.87 3.76
N GLU A 222 5.43 -11.12 4.10
CA GLU A 222 4.67 -12.01 3.19
C GLU A 222 3.26 -11.49 2.88
N ALA A 223 2.71 -10.62 3.73
CA ALA A 223 1.41 -10.00 3.50
C ALA A 223 1.40 -9.13 2.23
N PHE A 224 2.53 -8.54 1.85
CA PHE A 224 2.65 -7.68 0.67
C PHE A 224 2.96 -8.43 -0.64
N ALA A 225 2.98 -9.77 -0.62
CA ALA A 225 3.19 -10.59 -1.82
C ALA A 225 2.18 -10.32 -2.96
N PRO A 226 0.91 -9.96 -2.70
CA PRO A 226 -0.05 -9.60 -3.75
C PRO A 226 0.46 -8.47 -4.65
N TYR A 227 1.07 -7.40 -4.12
CA TYR A 227 1.64 -6.31 -4.92
C TYR A 227 2.73 -6.80 -5.87
N VAL A 228 3.64 -7.64 -5.39
CA VAL A 228 4.70 -8.20 -6.24
C VAL A 228 4.12 -9.08 -7.34
N ALA A 229 3.11 -9.88 -7.01
CA ALA A 229 2.42 -10.72 -7.99
C ALA A 229 1.71 -9.91 -9.09
N ALA A 230 1.21 -8.72 -8.73
CA ALA A 230 0.62 -7.75 -9.65
C ALA A 230 1.65 -6.89 -10.41
N GLY A 231 2.96 -7.07 -10.15
CA GLY A 231 4.01 -6.26 -10.77
C GLY A 231 4.14 -4.84 -10.19
N LYS A 232 3.56 -4.59 -9.03
CA LYS A 232 3.61 -3.31 -8.31
C LYS A 232 4.79 -3.29 -7.32
N PRO A 233 5.37 -2.12 -7.01
CA PRO A 233 6.48 -2.01 -6.07
C PRO A 233 6.05 -2.25 -4.61
N VAL A 234 6.95 -2.88 -3.85
CA VAL A 234 6.90 -2.91 -2.38
C VAL A 234 8.17 -2.26 -1.86
N LEU A 235 8.04 -1.11 -1.23
CA LEU A 235 9.09 -0.33 -0.62
C LEU A 235 9.17 -0.70 0.87
N ASN A 236 10.29 -1.31 1.31
CA ASN A 236 10.44 -1.69 2.72
C ASN A 236 11.48 -0.82 3.42
N ALA A 237 11.07 -0.15 4.49
CA ALA A 237 11.93 0.64 5.36
C ALA A 237 12.26 -0.12 6.64
N GLU A 238 13.54 -0.37 6.91
CA GLU A 238 13.99 -0.94 8.18
C GLU A 238 14.78 0.10 8.98
N TYR A 239 14.56 0.14 10.28
CA TYR A 239 15.23 1.10 11.17
C TYR A 239 16.28 0.44 12.07
N HIS A 240 15.94 -0.68 12.69
CA HIS A 240 16.76 -1.34 13.69
C HIS A 240 17.60 -2.48 13.12
N LEU A 241 17.09 -3.21 12.15
CA LEU A 241 17.83 -4.30 11.51
C LEU A 241 19.01 -3.76 10.69
N ALA A 242 20.16 -4.42 10.76
CA ALA A 242 21.26 -4.15 9.84
C ALA A 242 20.95 -4.73 8.46
N THR A 243 21.38 -4.09 7.37
CA THR A 243 21.13 -4.51 5.97
C THR A 243 21.43 -5.98 5.71
N LYS A 244 22.51 -6.52 6.26
CA LYS A 244 22.87 -7.95 6.17
C LYS A 244 21.83 -8.93 6.75
N LYS A 245 20.82 -8.41 7.48
CA LYS A 245 19.78 -9.23 8.12
C LYS A 245 18.48 -9.30 7.29
N PHE A 246 18.30 -8.38 6.35
CA PHE A 246 17.03 -8.30 5.60
C PHE A 246 17.21 -8.12 4.09
N CYS A 247 18.27 -7.46 3.60
CA CYS A 247 18.39 -7.15 2.17
C CYS A 247 18.28 -8.38 1.25
N ALA A 248 18.92 -9.50 1.61
CA ALA A 248 18.82 -10.72 0.79
C ALA A 248 17.38 -11.28 0.76
N ALA A 249 16.66 -11.16 1.87
CA ALA A 249 15.26 -11.59 1.94
C ALA A 249 14.35 -10.66 1.11
N ASP A 250 14.53 -9.34 1.22
CA ASP A 250 13.78 -8.37 0.43
C ASP A 250 14.03 -8.56 -1.07
N GLN A 251 15.29 -8.70 -1.48
CA GLN A 251 15.65 -8.98 -2.88
C GLN A 251 15.00 -10.26 -3.40
N SER A 252 14.95 -11.33 -2.58
CA SER A 252 14.32 -12.59 -2.97
C SER A 252 12.81 -12.49 -3.11
N ARG A 253 12.16 -11.55 -2.39
CA ARG A 253 10.74 -11.25 -2.52
C ARG A 253 10.43 -10.27 -3.65
N GLY A 254 11.42 -9.61 -4.21
CA GLY A 254 11.22 -8.53 -5.17
C GLY A 254 10.96 -7.16 -4.53
N PHE A 255 11.23 -7.01 -3.23
CA PHE A 255 11.05 -5.76 -2.50
C PHE A 255 12.21 -4.80 -2.69
N MET A 256 11.94 -3.53 -2.67
CA MET A 256 12.92 -2.45 -2.70
C MET A 256 13.22 -2.00 -1.27
N GLY A 257 14.00 -2.83 -0.57
CA GLY A 257 14.35 -2.62 0.83
C GLY A 257 15.44 -1.56 1.03
N ALA A 258 15.33 -0.76 2.08
CA ALA A 258 16.37 0.17 2.51
C ALA A 258 16.35 0.35 4.03
N ARG A 259 17.53 0.65 4.60
CA ARG A 259 17.64 1.02 6.01
C ARG A 259 17.71 2.53 6.16
N PHE A 260 16.84 3.06 7.02
CA PHE A 260 16.78 4.47 7.38
C PHE A 260 17.09 4.70 8.88
N ALA A 261 17.21 5.95 9.28
CA ALA A 261 17.07 6.33 10.68
C ALA A 261 15.59 6.64 10.96
N LEU A 262 15.04 6.18 12.08
CA LEU A 262 13.62 6.36 12.44
C LEU A 262 13.13 7.82 12.33
N ALA A 263 13.99 8.79 12.63
CA ALA A 263 13.63 10.19 12.55
C ALA A 263 13.53 10.75 11.11
N LEU A 264 13.84 9.99 10.07
CA LEU A 264 13.78 10.35 8.65
C LEU A 264 14.32 11.76 8.30
N LYS A 265 15.49 12.09 8.91
CA LYS A 265 16.18 13.41 8.72
C LYS A 265 17.32 13.34 7.69
N GLY A 266 17.33 12.35 6.81
CA GLY A 266 18.36 12.17 5.79
C GLY A 266 19.73 11.72 6.30
N LYS A 267 19.88 11.38 7.59
CA LYS A 267 21.18 11.03 8.20
C LYS A 267 21.64 9.60 7.93
N LYS A 268 20.76 8.71 7.54
CA LYS A 268 21.04 7.32 7.24
C LYS A 268 20.19 6.89 6.06
N PHE A 269 20.84 6.38 5.04
CA PHE A 269 20.24 5.72 3.90
C PHE A 269 21.16 4.61 3.45
N GLN A 270 20.71 3.37 3.53
CA GLN A 270 21.47 2.17 3.16
C GLN A 270 20.56 1.27 2.33
N PRO A 271 20.50 1.46 1.00
CA PRO A 271 19.65 0.65 0.12
C PRO A 271 20.18 -0.78 -0.03
N CYS A 272 19.30 -1.69 -0.43
CA CYS A 272 19.59 -3.09 -0.70
C CYS A 272 19.91 -3.39 -2.18
N TRP A 273 19.72 -2.41 -3.06
CA TRP A 273 20.02 -2.50 -4.50
C TRP A 273 21.38 -1.90 -4.86
#